data_90d7e760c5ef3a9c61b575534bf897cd
#
_entry.id   90d7e760c5ef3a9c61b575534bf897cd
#
_cell.length_a   1.000
_cell.length_b   1.000
_cell.length_c   1.000
_cell.angle_alpha   90.00
_cell.angle_beta   90.00
_cell.angle_gamma   90.00
#
_symmetry.space_group_name_H-M   'P 1'
#
loop_
_entity.id
_entity.type
_entity.pdbx_description
1 polymer ?
#
loop_
_entity_poly.entity_id
_entity_poly.type
_entity_poly.pdbx_seq_one_letter_code
_entity_poly.pdbx_strand_id
1 'polypeptide(L)'
;MSRQPRSAQTRRALIRSAAQTFDEHGYPRAKLTAISAGAGVSTGALHFHFDTKATVAAAVEDEAARTLHESARTVRHLTPDPLQALVDTTHVLARQLATDVVTRAGYRLNCQSAYRSGPDLRTRWHVCVRELLDRAGEQGLLVPGLAAEDSAAALVGATTGFEVLAREDANWLTPSAVTGLWRSFLPMLAGPGAPQTPEPSGTRTTPRVQRRTAAPQRTASALVR
;
A
#
# COMPACT_ATOMS: atom_id res chain seq x y z
N MET A 1 1.47 25.31 -25.35
CA MET A 1 0.46 24.43 -24.72
C MET A 1 1.14 23.12 -24.30
N SER A 2 1.05 22.78 -23.05
CA SER A 2 2.01 22.00 -22.25
C SER A 2 2.14 20.52 -22.64
N ARG A 3 3.33 20.10 -23.06
CA ARG A 3 3.75 18.70 -23.29
C ARG A 3 3.85 17.90 -21.97
N GLN A 4 4.01 18.55 -20.83
CA GLN A 4 4.18 17.92 -19.52
C GLN A 4 2.99 17.06 -19.01
N PRO A 5 1.70 17.45 -19.16
CA PRO A 5 0.59 16.62 -18.66
C PRO A 5 0.45 15.28 -19.39
N ARG A 6 0.68 15.26 -20.71
CA ARG A 6 0.61 14.02 -21.51
C ARG A 6 1.74 13.05 -21.16
N SER A 7 2.97 13.56 -20.97
CA SER A 7 4.12 12.73 -20.59
C SER A 7 3.91 12.08 -19.21
N ALA A 8 3.43 12.83 -18.23
CA ALA A 8 3.11 12.28 -16.90
C ALA A 8 1.99 11.25 -16.95
N GLN A 9 0.97 11.46 -17.77
CA GLN A 9 -0.13 10.51 -17.98
C GLN A 9 0.35 9.21 -18.62
N THR A 10 1.19 9.31 -19.65
CA THR A 10 1.80 8.15 -20.32
C THR A 10 2.66 7.36 -19.33
N ARG A 11 3.49 8.03 -18.54
CA ARG A 11 4.33 7.37 -17.54
C ARG A 11 3.49 6.60 -16.52
N ARG A 12 2.39 7.18 -16.03
CA ARG A 12 1.46 6.48 -15.10
C ARG A 12 0.80 5.27 -15.75
N ALA A 13 0.37 5.38 -17.01
CA ALA A 13 -0.21 4.26 -17.76
C ALA A 13 0.79 3.11 -17.90
N LEU A 14 2.06 3.43 -18.22
CA LEU A 14 3.15 2.45 -18.30
C LEU A 14 3.41 1.76 -16.96
N ILE A 15 3.47 2.50 -15.84
CA ILE A 15 3.66 1.93 -14.50
C ILE A 15 2.49 0.98 -14.16
N ARG A 16 1.25 1.36 -14.45
CA ARG A 16 0.09 0.52 -14.19
C ARG A 16 0.08 -0.75 -15.04
N SER A 17 0.37 -0.65 -16.33
CA SER A 17 0.49 -1.79 -17.23
C SER A 17 1.65 -2.72 -16.82
N ALA A 18 2.77 -2.15 -16.40
CA ALA A 18 3.90 -2.93 -15.89
C ALA A 18 3.51 -3.68 -14.61
N ALA A 19 2.82 -3.03 -13.69
CA ALA A 19 2.34 -3.66 -12.47
C ALA A 19 1.41 -4.85 -12.76
N GLN A 20 0.47 -4.71 -13.69
CA GLN A 20 -0.39 -5.80 -14.16
C GLN A 20 0.45 -6.95 -14.73
N THR A 21 1.37 -6.64 -15.63
CA THR A 21 2.24 -7.66 -16.25
C THR A 21 3.12 -8.39 -15.23
N PHE A 22 3.66 -7.67 -14.23
CA PHE A 22 4.45 -8.28 -13.16
C PHE A 22 3.61 -9.11 -12.20
N ASP A 23 2.39 -8.67 -11.89
CA ASP A 23 1.46 -9.38 -11.01
C ASP A 23 1.01 -10.72 -11.62
N GLU A 24 0.70 -10.73 -12.93
CA GLU A 24 0.21 -11.90 -13.66
C GLU A 24 1.31 -12.90 -14.05
N HIS A 25 2.48 -12.41 -14.47
CA HIS A 25 3.50 -13.27 -15.07
C HIS A 25 4.81 -13.35 -14.27
N GLY A 26 4.97 -12.51 -13.25
CA GLY A 26 6.22 -12.31 -12.51
C GLY A 26 7.26 -11.52 -13.32
N TYR A 27 8.23 -10.94 -12.61
CA TYR A 27 9.29 -10.12 -13.23
C TYR A 27 10.07 -10.86 -14.33
N PRO A 28 10.52 -12.13 -14.16
CA PRO A 28 11.36 -12.78 -15.19
C PRO A 28 10.68 -12.88 -16.56
N ARG A 29 9.38 -13.23 -16.57
CA ARG A 29 8.62 -13.48 -17.83
C ARG A 29 8.01 -12.21 -18.43
N ALA A 30 7.95 -11.11 -17.69
CA ALA A 30 7.41 -9.85 -18.19
C ALA A 30 8.24 -9.29 -19.36
N LYS A 31 7.55 -8.86 -20.43
CA LYS A 31 8.16 -8.29 -21.65
C LYS A 31 7.77 -6.82 -21.78
N LEU A 32 8.74 -5.95 -22.15
CA LEU A 32 8.48 -4.51 -22.37
C LEU A 32 7.47 -4.26 -23.49
N THR A 33 7.41 -5.15 -24.48
CA THR A 33 6.41 -5.08 -25.56
C THR A 33 4.98 -5.31 -25.04
N ALA A 34 4.78 -6.22 -24.09
CA ALA A 34 3.47 -6.43 -23.45
C ALA A 34 3.08 -5.21 -22.59
N ILE A 35 4.04 -4.65 -21.86
CA ILE A 35 3.84 -3.45 -21.02
C ILE A 35 3.45 -2.24 -21.89
N SER A 36 4.14 -1.98 -23.01
CA SER A 36 3.81 -0.87 -23.91
C SER A 36 2.44 -1.06 -24.56
N ALA A 37 2.12 -2.28 -25.00
CA ALA A 37 0.81 -2.60 -25.60
C ALA A 37 -0.33 -2.41 -24.57
N GLY A 38 -0.17 -2.91 -23.33
CA GLY A 38 -1.16 -2.74 -22.26
C GLY A 38 -1.36 -1.28 -21.83
N ALA A 39 -0.34 -0.44 -22.00
CA ALA A 39 -0.43 1.00 -21.78
C ALA A 39 -1.02 1.78 -22.98
N GLY A 40 -1.27 1.12 -24.12
CA GLY A 40 -1.76 1.75 -25.34
C GLY A 40 -0.73 2.66 -26.03
N VAL A 41 0.58 2.36 -25.88
CA VAL A 41 1.65 3.15 -26.47
C VAL A 41 2.65 2.28 -27.24
N SER A 42 3.45 2.90 -28.13
CA SER A 42 4.52 2.19 -28.83
C SER A 42 5.68 1.84 -27.90
N THR A 43 6.47 0.83 -28.26
CA THR A 43 7.71 0.47 -27.54
C THR A 43 8.70 1.64 -27.53
N GLY A 44 8.76 2.44 -28.59
CA GLY A 44 9.57 3.66 -28.62
C GLY A 44 9.12 4.70 -27.60
N ALA A 45 7.81 4.86 -27.38
CA ALA A 45 7.29 5.74 -26.34
C ALA A 45 7.60 5.20 -24.93
N LEU A 46 7.63 3.88 -24.72
CA LEU A 46 8.09 3.29 -23.47
C LEU A 46 9.56 3.63 -23.23
N HIS A 47 10.42 3.44 -24.24
CA HIS A 47 11.87 3.72 -24.12
C HIS A 47 12.18 5.20 -23.90
N PHE A 48 11.28 6.11 -24.25
CA PHE A 48 11.41 7.52 -23.89
C PHE A 48 11.27 7.75 -22.36
N HIS A 49 10.55 6.87 -21.66
CA HIS A 49 10.31 6.98 -20.21
C HIS A 49 11.19 6.04 -19.37
N PHE A 50 11.57 4.88 -19.94
CA PHE A 50 12.27 3.81 -19.24
C PHE A 50 13.22 3.07 -20.15
N ASP A 51 14.50 3.09 -19.82
CA ASP A 51 15.55 2.47 -20.65
C ASP A 51 15.51 0.94 -20.60
N THR A 52 15.15 0.37 -19.44
CA THR A 52 15.24 -1.07 -19.19
C THR A 52 14.01 -1.58 -18.41
N LYS A 53 13.82 -2.90 -18.40
CA LYS A 53 12.81 -3.54 -17.53
C LYS A 53 13.07 -3.27 -16.06
N ALA A 54 14.32 -3.14 -15.64
CA ALA A 54 14.69 -2.84 -14.27
C ALA A 54 14.24 -1.44 -13.86
N THR A 55 14.39 -0.42 -14.73
CA THR A 55 13.91 0.94 -14.45
C THR A 55 12.39 1.03 -14.39
N VAL A 56 11.67 0.22 -15.17
CA VAL A 56 10.21 0.09 -15.06
C VAL A 56 9.82 -0.53 -13.71
N ALA A 57 10.49 -1.62 -13.29
CA ALA A 57 10.25 -2.30 -12.03
C ALA A 57 10.51 -1.37 -10.84
N ALA A 58 11.65 -0.64 -10.87
CA ALA A 58 11.97 0.36 -9.86
C ALA A 58 10.86 1.41 -9.73
N ALA A 59 10.31 1.90 -10.83
CA ALA A 59 9.22 2.87 -10.80
C ALA A 59 7.92 2.29 -10.22
N VAL A 60 7.64 1.00 -10.41
CA VAL A 60 6.51 0.31 -9.77
C VAL A 60 6.74 0.15 -8.27
N GLU A 61 7.96 -0.22 -7.85
CA GLU A 61 8.34 -0.29 -6.43
C GLU A 61 8.23 1.07 -5.74
N ASP A 62 8.75 2.14 -6.35
CA ASP A 62 8.71 3.51 -5.80
C ASP A 62 7.27 3.99 -5.59
N GLU A 63 6.39 3.72 -6.55
CA GLU A 63 4.98 4.09 -6.46
C GLU A 63 4.28 3.32 -5.32
N ALA A 64 4.55 2.03 -5.18
CA ALA A 64 4.04 1.21 -4.08
C ALA A 64 4.56 1.71 -2.73
N ALA A 65 5.85 1.94 -2.61
CA ALA A 65 6.49 2.45 -1.39
C ALA A 65 5.90 3.80 -0.97
N ARG A 66 5.71 4.71 -1.93
CA ARG A 66 5.10 6.03 -1.69
C ARG A 66 3.65 5.89 -1.22
N THR A 67 2.84 5.08 -1.89
CA THR A 67 1.44 4.85 -1.55
C THR A 67 1.28 4.27 -0.15
N LEU A 68 2.05 3.25 0.21
CA LEU A 68 2.02 2.64 1.54
C LEU A 68 2.48 3.62 2.62
N HIS A 69 3.57 4.37 2.36
CA HIS A 69 4.07 5.37 3.32
C HIS A 69 3.07 6.50 3.57
N GLU A 70 2.51 7.09 2.51
CA GLU A 70 1.51 8.17 2.62
C GLU A 70 0.28 7.72 3.38
N SER A 71 -0.17 6.48 3.16
CA SER A 71 -1.32 5.90 3.85
C SER A 71 -1.05 5.70 5.33
N ALA A 72 0.07 5.09 5.70
CA ALA A 72 0.47 4.91 7.09
C ALA A 72 0.62 6.27 7.80
N ARG A 73 1.22 7.26 7.12
CA ARG A 73 1.34 8.62 7.66
C ARG A 73 -0.02 9.28 7.90
N THR A 74 -0.94 9.13 6.95
CA THR A 74 -2.29 9.69 7.06
C THR A 74 -3.05 9.08 8.24
N VAL A 75 -3.01 7.76 8.42
CA VAL A 75 -3.63 7.08 9.55
C VAL A 75 -3.06 7.61 10.87
N ARG A 76 -1.74 7.64 11.01
CA ARG A 76 -1.07 8.14 12.24
C ARG A 76 -1.41 9.60 12.58
N HIS A 77 -1.68 10.41 11.56
CA HIS A 77 -2.10 11.80 11.77
C HIS A 77 -3.56 11.90 12.23
N LEU A 78 -4.44 11.04 11.75
CA LEU A 78 -5.87 11.07 12.03
C LEU A 78 -6.27 10.27 13.28
N THR A 79 -5.43 9.33 13.73
CA THR A 79 -5.70 8.43 14.86
C THR A 79 -4.67 8.69 15.97
N PRO A 80 -5.01 9.48 17.01
CA PRO A 80 -4.09 9.83 18.09
C PRO A 80 -3.66 8.65 18.97
N ASP A 81 -4.57 7.68 19.22
CA ASP A 81 -4.26 6.47 19.97
C ASP A 81 -3.30 5.58 19.16
N PRO A 82 -2.10 5.26 19.65
CA PRO A 82 -1.11 4.51 18.90
C PRO A 82 -1.48 3.04 18.66
N LEU A 83 -2.23 2.39 19.56
CA LEU A 83 -2.71 1.02 19.35
C LEU A 83 -3.81 1.00 18.27
N GLN A 84 -4.76 1.93 18.32
CA GLN A 84 -5.76 2.07 17.27
C GLN A 84 -5.12 2.45 15.94
N ALA A 85 -4.13 3.33 15.94
CA ALA A 85 -3.38 3.68 14.72
C ALA A 85 -2.66 2.46 14.10
N LEU A 86 -2.18 1.54 14.92
CA LEU A 86 -1.57 0.30 14.46
C LEU A 86 -2.60 -0.63 13.80
N VAL A 87 -3.77 -0.81 14.42
CA VAL A 87 -4.92 -1.54 13.85
C VAL A 87 -5.31 -0.93 12.50
N ASP A 88 -5.58 0.37 12.48
CA ASP A 88 -6.05 1.08 11.29
C ASP A 88 -5.02 1.03 10.15
N THR A 89 -3.73 1.18 10.47
CA THR A 89 -2.65 1.08 9.47
C THR A 89 -2.63 -0.31 8.85
N THR A 90 -2.73 -1.36 9.66
CA THR A 90 -2.76 -2.74 9.15
C THR A 90 -3.92 -2.97 8.19
N HIS A 91 -5.13 -2.50 8.54
CA HIS A 91 -6.31 -2.59 7.67
C HIS A 91 -6.13 -1.82 6.36
N VAL A 92 -5.56 -0.62 6.42
CA VAL A 92 -5.31 0.21 5.22
C VAL A 92 -4.29 -0.45 4.31
N LEU A 93 -3.18 -0.95 4.84
CA LEU A 93 -2.15 -1.61 4.05
C LEU A 93 -2.67 -2.92 3.41
N ALA A 94 -3.38 -3.75 4.17
CA ALA A 94 -3.99 -4.97 3.66
C ALA A 94 -4.97 -4.68 2.51
N ARG A 95 -5.83 -3.67 2.67
CA ARG A 95 -6.76 -3.24 1.62
C ARG A 95 -6.03 -2.78 0.36
N GLN A 96 -4.95 -2.01 0.48
CA GLN A 96 -4.18 -1.56 -0.67
C GLN A 96 -3.52 -2.72 -1.41
N LEU A 97 -2.93 -3.66 -0.70
CA LEU A 97 -2.37 -4.87 -1.30
C LEU A 97 -3.47 -5.72 -1.99
N ALA A 98 -4.67 -5.76 -1.44
CA ALA A 98 -5.80 -6.49 -2.04
C ALA A 98 -6.35 -5.80 -3.31
N THR A 99 -6.44 -4.46 -3.33
CA THR A 99 -7.26 -3.74 -4.33
C THR A 99 -6.45 -2.93 -5.34
N ASP A 100 -5.21 -2.57 -5.04
CA ASP A 100 -4.37 -1.80 -5.95
C ASP A 100 -3.22 -2.63 -6.52
N VAL A 101 -3.30 -2.91 -7.83
CA VAL A 101 -2.31 -3.73 -8.53
C VAL A 101 -0.90 -3.14 -8.50
N VAL A 102 -0.76 -1.81 -8.50
CA VAL A 102 0.56 -1.15 -8.46
C VAL A 102 1.20 -1.37 -7.10
N THR A 103 0.45 -1.15 -6.03
CA THR A 103 0.92 -1.40 -4.66
C THR A 103 1.28 -2.87 -4.46
N ARG A 104 0.42 -3.79 -4.90
CA ARG A 104 0.65 -5.24 -4.77
C ARG A 104 1.88 -5.71 -5.53
N ALA A 105 1.97 -5.36 -6.82
CA ALA A 105 3.11 -5.78 -7.65
C ALA A 105 4.43 -5.17 -7.17
N GLY A 106 4.44 -3.88 -6.82
CA GLY A 106 5.63 -3.21 -6.30
C GLY A 106 6.08 -3.76 -4.95
N TYR A 107 5.16 -4.07 -4.04
CA TYR A 107 5.47 -4.72 -2.79
C TYR A 107 6.10 -6.12 -3.01
N ARG A 108 5.50 -6.92 -3.91
CA ARG A 108 6.04 -8.25 -4.25
C ARG A 108 7.42 -8.19 -4.87
N LEU A 109 7.67 -7.26 -5.80
CA LEU A 109 9.00 -7.00 -6.38
C LEU A 109 10.00 -6.66 -5.28
N ASN A 110 9.66 -5.71 -4.42
CA ASN A 110 10.53 -5.25 -3.33
C ASN A 110 10.85 -6.36 -2.32
N CYS A 111 9.91 -7.26 -2.05
CA CYS A 111 10.13 -8.40 -1.17
C CYS A 111 11.05 -9.49 -1.76
N GLN A 112 11.34 -9.44 -3.06
CA GLN A 112 12.29 -10.33 -3.73
C GLN A 112 13.65 -9.63 -3.83
N SER A 113 14.59 -9.98 -2.95
CA SER A 113 15.89 -9.29 -2.84
C SER A 113 16.66 -9.18 -4.17
N ALA A 114 16.49 -10.15 -5.08
CA ALA A 114 17.11 -10.15 -6.40
C ALA A 114 16.63 -9.02 -7.33
N TYR A 115 15.46 -8.43 -7.06
CA TYR A 115 14.85 -7.41 -7.92
C TYR A 115 14.65 -6.08 -7.20
N ARG A 116 14.93 -6.03 -5.90
CA ARG A 116 14.75 -4.85 -5.07
C ARG A 116 15.64 -3.71 -5.51
N SER A 117 15.05 -2.57 -5.78
CA SER A 117 15.75 -1.35 -6.16
C SER A 117 15.83 -0.31 -5.03
N GLY A 118 14.92 -0.40 -4.07
CA GLY A 118 14.78 0.54 -2.97
C GLY A 118 14.92 -0.10 -1.57
N PRO A 119 14.66 0.67 -0.51
CA PRO A 119 14.62 0.16 0.87
C PRO A 119 13.62 -0.98 1.03
N ASP A 120 13.95 -1.96 1.87
CA ASP A 120 13.07 -3.10 2.16
C ASP A 120 11.76 -2.63 2.83
N LEU A 121 10.62 -2.88 2.17
CA LEU A 121 9.30 -2.45 2.66
C LEU A 121 8.85 -3.23 3.90
N ARG A 122 9.32 -4.46 4.10
CA ARG A 122 9.07 -5.23 5.34
C ARG A 122 9.81 -4.62 6.52
N THR A 123 11.07 -4.23 6.31
CA THR A 123 11.85 -3.50 7.32
C THR A 123 11.19 -2.17 7.67
N ARG A 124 10.69 -1.43 6.68
CA ARG A 124 9.93 -0.18 6.93
C ARG A 124 8.63 -0.43 7.70
N TRP A 125 7.94 -1.53 7.41
CA TRP A 125 6.76 -1.92 8.17
C TRP A 125 7.13 -2.26 9.62
N HIS A 126 8.20 -3.03 9.83
CA HIS A 126 8.71 -3.33 11.17
C HIS A 126 9.01 -2.06 11.98
N VAL A 127 9.72 -1.09 11.39
CA VAL A 127 9.99 0.20 12.03
C VAL A 127 8.69 0.93 12.40
N CYS A 128 7.71 0.96 11.48
CA CYS A 128 6.42 1.60 11.75
C CYS A 128 5.66 0.95 12.92
N VAL A 129 5.64 -0.39 12.98
CA VAL A 129 5.03 -1.15 14.08
C VAL A 129 5.74 -0.84 15.40
N ARG A 130 7.07 -0.87 15.41
CA ARG A 130 7.89 -0.55 16.58
C ARG A 130 7.61 0.85 17.11
N GLU A 131 7.65 1.88 16.25
CA GLU A 131 7.36 3.26 16.64
C GLU A 131 5.98 3.42 17.29
N LEU A 132 4.97 2.70 16.80
CA LEU A 132 3.62 2.76 17.36
C LEU A 132 3.53 2.01 18.71
N LEU A 133 4.19 0.86 18.84
CA LEU A 133 4.26 0.13 20.12
C LEU A 133 5.06 0.90 21.17
N ASP A 134 6.19 1.51 20.81
CA ASP A 134 6.98 2.32 21.72
C ASP A 134 6.15 3.51 22.26
N ARG A 135 5.44 4.21 21.38
CA ARG A 135 4.51 5.28 21.78
C ARG A 135 3.36 4.79 22.67
N ALA A 136 2.85 3.59 22.40
CA ALA A 136 1.82 2.99 23.26
C ALA A 136 2.40 2.66 24.66
N GLY A 137 3.65 2.19 24.72
CA GLY A 137 4.37 1.96 25.96
C GLY A 137 4.59 3.24 26.77
N GLU A 138 5.07 4.32 26.11
CA GLU A 138 5.25 5.65 26.72
C GLU A 138 3.95 6.21 27.31
N GLN A 139 2.80 5.88 26.71
CA GLN A 139 1.49 6.28 27.18
C GLN A 139 0.87 5.33 28.22
N GLY A 140 1.59 4.25 28.59
CA GLY A 140 1.09 3.25 29.55
C GLY A 140 -0.07 2.38 29.04
N LEU A 141 -0.24 2.27 27.71
CA LEU A 141 -1.33 1.54 27.08
C LEU A 141 -1.04 0.05 26.91
N LEU A 142 0.23 -0.36 27.05
CA LEU A 142 0.64 -1.76 26.89
C LEU A 142 0.58 -2.53 28.21
N VAL A 143 0.45 -3.84 28.10
CA VAL A 143 0.62 -4.77 29.22
C VAL A 143 2.01 -4.54 29.84
N PRO A 144 2.11 -4.40 31.19
CA PRO A 144 3.40 -4.22 31.86
C PRO A 144 4.38 -5.35 31.53
N GLY A 145 5.61 -4.97 31.17
CA GLY A 145 6.67 -5.92 30.84
C GLY A 145 6.60 -6.49 29.42
N LEU A 146 5.68 -6.02 28.57
CA LEU A 146 5.61 -6.43 27.18
C LEU A 146 6.90 -6.04 26.42
N ALA A 147 7.55 -7.01 25.78
CA ALA A 147 8.65 -6.76 24.86
C ALA A 147 8.12 -6.23 23.52
N ALA A 148 8.24 -4.91 23.32
CA ALA A 148 7.74 -4.25 22.09
C ALA A 148 8.42 -4.78 20.82
N GLU A 149 9.72 -5.15 20.91
CA GLU A 149 10.47 -5.73 19.78
C GLU A 149 9.91 -7.09 19.35
N ASP A 150 9.68 -8.00 20.32
CA ASP A 150 9.16 -9.33 20.03
C ASP A 150 7.73 -9.25 19.48
N SER A 151 6.92 -8.34 20.03
CA SER A 151 5.56 -8.08 19.58
C SER A 151 5.55 -7.52 18.15
N ALA A 152 6.47 -6.61 17.83
CA ALA A 152 6.62 -6.07 16.48
C ALA A 152 7.05 -7.16 15.50
N ALA A 153 8.02 -7.98 15.86
CA ALA A 153 8.48 -9.09 15.03
C ALA A 153 7.35 -10.11 14.75
N ALA A 154 6.58 -10.48 15.77
CA ALA A 154 5.44 -11.38 15.64
C ALA A 154 4.35 -10.79 14.71
N LEU A 155 4.00 -9.53 14.87
CA LEU A 155 2.99 -8.86 14.04
C LEU A 155 3.44 -8.72 12.59
N VAL A 156 4.70 -8.35 12.36
CA VAL A 156 5.28 -8.28 11.01
C VAL A 156 5.33 -9.66 10.37
N GLY A 157 5.68 -10.70 11.13
CA GLY A 157 5.64 -12.09 10.66
C GLY A 157 4.24 -12.51 10.23
N ALA A 158 3.22 -12.25 11.06
CA ALA A 158 1.83 -12.58 10.78
C ALA A 158 1.30 -11.82 9.54
N THR A 159 1.52 -10.51 9.45
CA THR A 159 1.06 -9.69 8.32
C THR A 159 1.79 -10.03 7.00
N THR A 160 3.07 -10.38 7.09
CA THR A 160 3.82 -10.91 5.94
C THR A 160 3.27 -12.27 5.51
N GLY A 161 2.92 -13.14 6.46
CA GLY A 161 2.25 -14.42 6.19
C GLY A 161 0.94 -14.22 5.45
N PHE A 162 0.12 -13.25 5.85
CA PHE A 162 -1.13 -12.91 5.16
C PHE A 162 -0.89 -12.49 3.70
N GLU A 163 0.12 -11.66 3.43
CA GLU A 163 0.45 -11.25 2.06
C GLU A 163 0.90 -12.46 1.21
N VAL A 164 1.72 -13.34 1.78
CA VAL A 164 2.20 -14.53 1.07
C VAL A 164 1.05 -15.48 0.76
N LEU A 165 0.20 -15.77 1.73
CA LEU A 165 -0.96 -16.65 1.58
C LEU A 165 -2.01 -16.07 0.61
N ALA A 166 -2.13 -14.75 0.58
CA ALA A 166 -3.04 -14.06 -0.33
C ALA A 166 -2.65 -14.16 -1.82
N ARG A 167 -1.49 -14.68 -2.13
CA ARG A 167 -1.08 -14.98 -3.53
C ARG A 167 -1.88 -16.13 -4.13
N GLU A 168 -2.34 -17.04 -3.30
CA GLU A 168 -3.13 -18.21 -3.69
C GLU A 168 -4.61 -18.01 -3.33
N ASP A 169 -4.90 -17.39 -2.17
CA ASP A 169 -6.25 -17.13 -1.69
C ASP A 169 -6.39 -15.71 -1.17
N ALA A 170 -7.04 -14.84 -1.95
CA ALA A 170 -7.26 -13.43 -1.63
C ALA A 170 -8.02 -13.20 -0.30
N ASN A 171 -8.69 -14.22 0.25
CA ASN A 171 -9.41 -14.13 1.52
C ASN A 171 -8.49 -13.75 2.71
N TRP A 172 -7.19 -14.00 2.63
CA TRP A 172 -6.21 -13.62 3.65
C TRP A 172 -6.02 -12.11 3.83
N LEU A 173 -6.37 -11.30 2.83
CA LEU A 173 -6.32 -9.83 2.93
C LEU A 173 -7.70 -9.18 3.08
N THR A 174 -8.74 -9.95 3.38
CA THR A 174 -10.06 -9.39 3.64
C THR A 174 -10.11 -8.64 4.97
N PRO A 175 -11.01 -7.66 5.13
CA PRO A 175 -11.19 -6.98 6.41
C PRO A 175 -11.48 -7.95 7.58
N SER A 176 -12.20 -9.04 7.32
CA SER A 176 -12.49 -10.06 8.34
C SER A 176 -11.24 -10.82 8.80
N ALA A 177 -10.34 -11.17 7.89
CA ALA A 177 -9.08 -11.84 8.24
C ALA A 177 -8.19 -10.93 9.10
N VAL A 178 -8.04 -9.67 8.71
CA VAL A 178 -7.27 -8.68 9.49
C VAL A 178 -7.92 -8.40 10.85
N THR A 179 -9.27 -8.32 10.91
CA THR A 179 -10.00 -8.20 12.18
C THR A 179 -9.74 -9.42 13.09
N GLY A 180 -9.72 -10.63 12.51
CA GLY A 180 -9.41 -11.87 13.25
C GLY A 180 -8.01 -11.83 13.87
N LEU A 181 -7.01 -11.36 13.11
CA LEU A 181 -5.66 -11.13 13.63
C LEU A 181 -5.69 -10.20 14.86
N TRP A 182 -6.35 -9.06 14.74
CA TRP A 182 -6.40 -8.07 15.82
C TRP A 182 -7.19 -8.53 17.05
N ARG A 183 -8.25 -9.30 16.87
CA ARG A 183 -8.95 -9.93 18.01
C ARG A 183 -8.04 -10.85 18.81
N SER A 184 -7.07 -11.49 18.16
CA SER A 184 -6.11 -12.36 18.82
C SER A 184 -4.94 -11.58 19.46
N PHE A 185 -4.47 -10.52 18.82
CA PHE A 185 -3.30 -9.76 19.27
C PHE A 185 -3.62 -8.72 20.33
N LEU A 186 -4.72 -7.97 20.22
CA LEU A 186 -5.04 -6.88 21.14
C LEU A 186 -5.09 -7.30 22.61
N PRO A 187 -5.68 -8.45 23.01
CA PRO A 187 -5.68 -8.88 24.39
C PRO A 187 -4.28 -9.13 24.98
N MET A 188 -3.29 -9.41 24.12
CA MET A 188 -1.90 -9.61 24.53
C MET A 188 -1.11 -8.30 24.61
N LEU A 189 -1.55 -7.26 23.91
CA LEU A 189 -0.87 -5.98 23.80
C LEU A 189 -1.45 -4.93 24.75
N ALA A 190 -2.77 -4.79 24.79
CA ALA A 190 -3.46 -3.73 25.52
C ALA A 190 -3.46 -4.00 27.03
N GLY A 191 -2.87 -3.09 27.78
CA GLY A 191 -2.80 -3.13 29.23
C GLY A 191 -4.04 -2.46 29.89
N PRO A 192 -4.13 -2.56 31.23
CA PRO A 192 -5.25 -1.98 31.99
C PRO A 192 -5.31 -0.44 31.95
N GLY A 193 -4.22 0.20 31.50
CA GLY A 193 -4.14 1.65 31.32
C GLY A 193 -4.75 2.16 30.02
N ALA A 194 -5.18 1.27 29.11
CA ALA A 194 -5.83 1.69 27.87
C ALA A 194 -7.23 2.26 28.16
N PRO A 195 -7.49 3.55 27.87
CA PRO A 195 -8.76 4.20 28.21
C PRO A 195 -9.95 3.62 27.44
N GLN A 196 -9.69 3.05 26.28
CA GLN A 196 -10.63 2.30 25.45
C GLN A 196 -9.91 1.12 24.83
N THR A 197 -10.58 -0.02 24.70
CA THR A 197 -10.05 -1.14 23.91
C THR A 197 -10.08 -0.74 22.44
N PRO A 198 -8.94 -0.80 21.72
CA PRO A 198 -8.93 -0.49 20.30
C PRO A 198 -9.93 -1.36 19.52
N GLU A 199 -10.58 -0.77 18.51
CA GLU A 199 -11.56 -1.47 17.67
C GLU A 199 -10.85 -2.40 16.68
N PRO A 200 -10.96 -3.74 16.81
CA PRO A 200 -10.23 -4.69 15.97
C PRO A 200 -10.58 -4.60 14.48
N SER A 201 -11.78 -4.12 14.15
CA SER A 201 -12.23 -3.94 12.75
C SER A 201 -11.67 -2.68 12.10
N GLY A 202 -10.90 -1.91 12.83
CA GLY A 202 -10.41 -0.60 12.43
C GLY A 202 -11.49 0.48 12.52
N THR A 203 -11.07 1.72 12.71
CA THR A 203 -11.97 2.86 12.58
C THR A 203 -12.24 3.14 11.11
N ARG A 204 -13.42 3.71 10.78
CA ARG A 204 -13.76 4.08 9.39
C ARG A 204 -12.99 5.31 8.91
N THR A 205 -11.71 5.39 9.23
CA THR A 205 -10.81 6.43 8.73
C THR A 205 -10.46 6.12 7.28
N THR A 206 -11.49 6.17 6.42
CA THR A 206 -11.29 6.12 4.97
C THR A 206 -11.03 7.54 4.51
N PRO A 207 -9.83 7.90 4.06
CA PRO A 207 -9.69 9.04 3.19
C PRO A 207 -10.55 8.71 1.95
N ARG A 208 -11.69 9.36 1.82
CA ARG A 208 -12.47 9.35 0.59
C ARG A 208 -11.54 9.96 -0.46
N VAL A 209 -10.91 9.12 -1.27
CA VAL A 209 -10.26 9.58 -2.50
C VAL A 209 -11.35 10.27 -3.28
N GLN A 210 -11.40 11.60 -3.17
CA GLN A 210 -12.27 12.41 -4.01
C GLN A 210 -11.80 12.17 -5.44
N ARG A 211 -12.49 11.27 -6.15
CA ARG A 211 -12.51 11.32 -7.60
C ARG A 211 -12.96 12.74 -7.93
N ARG A 212 -12.04 13.58 -8.37
CA ARG A 212 -12.38 14.84 -9.03
C ARG A 212 -13.20 14.44 -10.27
N THR A 213 -14.50 14.34 -10.10
CA THR A 213 -15.44 14.31 -11.20
C THR A 213 -15.23 15.61 -11.97
N ALA A 214 -14.72 15.48 -13.18
CA ALA A 214 -14.70 16.58 -14.13
C ALA A 214 -16.14 17.09 -14.26
N ALA A 215 -16.34 18.36 -13.99
CA ALA A 215 -17.62 19.02 -14.17
C ALA A 215 -18.08 18.86 -15.64
N PRO A 216 -19.35 18.57 -15.89
CA PRO A 216 -19.87 18.51 -17.25
C PRO A 216 -19.76 19.90 -17.88
N GLN A 217 -19.07 19.99 -19.00
CA GLN A 217 -19.07 21.19 -19.84
C GLN A 217 -20.50 21.47 -20.28
N ARG A 218 -21.07 22.56 -19.81
CA ARG A 218 -22.32 23.09 -20.34
C ARG A 218 -22.10 23.50 -21.82
N THR A 219 -22.65 22.74 -22.72
CA THR A 219 -22.82 23.18 -24.11
C THR A 219 -23.83 24.33 -24.13
N ALA A 220 -23.31 25.54 -24.32
CA ALA A 220 -24.14 26.69 -24.65
C ALA A 220 -24.64 26.51 -26.10
N SER A 221 -25.88 26.13 -26.26
CA SER A 221 -26.58 26.21 -27.53
C SER A 221 -27.00 27.67 -27.76
N ALA A 222 -26.31 28.34 -28.66
CA ALA A 222 -26.74 29.66 -29.14
C ALA A 222 -27.79 29.49 -30.25
N LEU A 223 -29.01 29.85 -29.94
CA LEU A 223 -30.02 30.16 -30.94
C LEU A 223 -29.56 31.37 -31.71
N VAL A 224 -29.54 31.24 -33.03
CA VAL A 224 -29.54 32.39 -33.94
C VAL A 224 -30.83 32.36 -34.78
N ARG A 225 -31.51 33.43 -34.73
CA ARG A 225 -32.50 33.82 -35.73
C ARG A 225 -31.81 34.33 -36.98
#